data_46cf61599affe49a2a812d59c391eeb7
#
_entry.id   46cf61599affe49a2a812d59c391eeb7
#
_cell.length_a   1.000
_cell.length_b   1.000
_cell.length_c   1.000
_cell.angle_alpha   90.00
_cell.angle_beta   90.00
_cell.angle_gamma   90.00
#
_symmetry.space_group_name_H-M   'P 1'
#
loop_
_entity.id
_entity.type
_entity.pdbx_description
1 polymer ?
#
loop_
_entity_poly.entity_id
_entity_poly.type
_entity_poly.pdbx_seq_one_letter_code
_entity_poly.pdbx_strand_id
1 'polypeptide(L)'
;MTGCSMLPREISEGDDKESQIREYQAMAVQLRGLPLKHEIAIRKETKEELRLSMEKDLEKPDNKASLEESDLLLRQFGVLSEEQSLKELLLMFMQEEAAAYYDHEERRLVYLEETDKTNALAVVDFPGMERFVYVHEFCHAIEDSQYGLTKRTKEANSDFDRSQALTSFVEGNAILLGADSLLDGIPFNTATPLGAWGVESLMQDADMSEVAAQLKWCPSFITGALVRPYLDGAVFCNRLRRDGGWQALNGIYDGRMPQTTAEILYPERRYLKGFVPATFTPESSLLGRTYGKVTTNSLGVMGIALLLSGDQIATADDYGFLKGWMGDQILIPAGAHGKQKRLWLSYWERPGFASSFRWRMEDYLKEHFKEGSWSVQREGRLVAAVWSEEASEKSACENQASRALKTPVTVERPSWLASWGNDLPWPVRFPVYEGHSVGMDLLGGWLMEADTGSSFYRFSLLNTWLLNVEENPDRHHFSTCFGLMRHVKDQRSDFTYWRIPVLASYLRCGHEKDERYEWSLLWGVLADGTDERTRILFIPVWRK
;
A
#
# COMPACT_ATOMS: atom_id res chain seq x y z
N MET A 1 -8.79 -13.45 -72.54
CA MET A 1 -8.29 -12.10 -72.24
C MET A 1 -9.37 -11.30 -71.56
N THR A 2 -9.37 -11.20 -70.29
CA THR A 2 -10.10 -10.17 -69.50
C THR A 2 -9.29 -9.93 -68.25
N GLY A 3 -8.47 -8.87 -68.33
CA GLY A 3 -7.71 -8.37 -67.21
C GLY A 3 -8.63 -7.64 -66.26
N CYS A 4 -8.73 -8.15 -65.03
CA CYS A 4 -9.32 -7.44 -63.93
C CYS A 4 -8.22 -6.65 -63.26
N SER A 5 -8.12 -5.36 -63.55
CA SER A 5 -7.26 -4.41 -62.83
C SER A 5 -7.87 -4.18 -61.44
N MET A 6 -7.33 -4.85 -60.43
CA MET A 6 -7.52 -4.41 -59.04
C MET A 6 -6.72 -3.13 -58.84
N LEU A 7 -7.43 -2.00 -58.83
CA LEU A 7 -6.91 -0.77 -58.25
C LEU A 7 -6.66 -1.01 -56.75
N PRO A 8 -5.52 -0.56 -56.19
CA PRO A 8 -5.35 -0.62 -54.74
C PRO A 8 -6.45 0.24 -54.11
N ARG A 9 -7.24 -0.35 -53.21
CA ARG A 9 -8.04 0.43 -52.27
C ARG A 9 -7.09 1.39 -51.55
N GLU A 10 -7.37 2.67 -51.61
CA GLU A 10 -6.76 3.60 -50.64
C GLU A 10 -7.20 3.12 -49.27
N ILE A 11 -6.24 2.53 -48.52
CA ILE A 11 -6.43 2.16 -47.14
C ILE A 11 -6.51 3.51 -46.41
N SER A 12 -7.66 3.83 -45.79
CA SER A 12 -7.73 4.99 -44.93
C SER A 12 -6.82 4.81 -43.75
N GLU A 13 -6.23 5.88 -43.21
CA GLU A 13 -5.38 5.81 -42.00
C GLU A 13 -6.09 5.08 -40.84
N GLY A 14 -7.42 5.14 -40.75
CA GLY A 14 -8.24 4.44 -39.78
C GLY A 14 -8.27 2.91 -39.95
N ASP A 15 -8.27 2.42 -41.23
CA ASP A 15 -8.26 0.98 -41.51
C ASP A 15 -6.91 0.34 -41.16
N ASP A 16 -5.81 1.10 -41.27
CA ASP A 16 -4.45 0.66 -40.90
C ASP A 16 -4.33 0.56 -39.36
N LYS A 17 -4.84 1.54 -38.62
CA LYS A 17 -4.81 1.55 -37.16
C LYS A 17 -5.63 0.42 -36.53
N GLU A 18 -6.85 0.20 -37.01
CA GLU A 18 -7.66 -0.92 -36.51
C GLU A 18 -7.00 -2.27 -36.81
N SER A 19 -6.41 -2.45 -38.00
CA SER A 19 -5.66 -3.66 -38.35
C SER A 19 -4.50 -3.92 -37.38
N GLN A 20 -3.73 -2.88 -37.04
CA GLN A 20 -2.64 -2.95 -36.06
C GLN A 20 -3.16 -3.34 -34.66
N ILE A 21 -4.25 -2.73 -34.22
CA ILE A 21 -4.87 -3.05 -32.91
C ILE A 21 -5.33 -4.53 -32.89
N ARG A 22 -5.86 -5.06 -34.00
CA ARG A 22 -6.22 -6.48 -34.14
C ARG A 22 -4.99 -7.41 -34.03
N GLU A 23 -3.83 -7.00 -34.55
CA GLU A 23 -2.58 -7.74 -34.35
C GLU A 23 -2.19 -7.79 -32.88
N TYR A 24 -2.30 -6.69 -32.15
CA TYR A 24 -2.07 -6.66 -30.70
C TYR A 24 -3.08 -7.51 -29.92
N GLN A 25 -4.34 -7.56 -30.35
CA GLN A 25 -5.34 -8.49 -29.80
C GLN A 25 -4.92 -9.94 -29.96
N ALA A 26 -4.48 -10.32 -31.15
CA ALA A 26 -4.01 -11.69 -31.41
C ALA A 26 -2.78 -12.05 -30.56
N MET A 27 -1.84 -11.11 -30.44
CA MET A 27 -0.66 -11.24 -29.55
C MET A 27 -1.07 -11.43 -28.11
N ALA A 28 -1.99 -10.62 -27.58
CA ALA A 28 -2.48 -10.73 -26.20
C ALA A 28 -3.10 -12.10 -25.93
N VAL A 29 -3.94 -12.61 -26.82
CA VAL A 29 -4.53 -13.94 -26.73
C VAL A 29 -3.47 -15.03 -26.73
N GLN A 30 -2.47 -14.92 -27.58
CA GLN A 30 -1.36 -15.89 -27.67
C GLN A 30 -0.52 -15.87 -26.37
N LEU A 31 -0.09 -14.72 -25.90
CA LEU A 31 0.75 -14.57 -24.72
C LEU A 31 0.02 -14.95 -23.43
N ARG A 32 -1.26 -14.58 -23.29
CA ARG A 32 -2.08 -14.91 -22.12
C ARG A 32 -2.48 -16.37 -22.08
N GLY A 33 -2.54 -17.03 -23.24
CA GLY A 33 -2.95 -18.42 -23.37
C GLY A 33 -4.44 -18.67 -23.09
N LEU A 34 -5.27 -17.64 -23.17
CA LEU A 34 -6.71 -17.69 -22.96
C LEU A 34 -7.44 -17.07 -24.17
N PRO A 35 -8.48 -17.72 -24.69
CA PRO A 35 -9.24 -17.16 -25.81
C PRO A 35 -10.17 -16.03 -25.35
N LEU A 36 -10.47 -15.11 -26.24
CA LEU A 36 -11.60 -14.22 -26.09
C LEU A 36 -12.91 -14.99 -26.37
N LYS A 37 -13.88 -14.91 -25.47
CA LYS A 37 -15.20 -15.55 -25.63
C LYS A 37 -16.17 -14.75 -26.50
N HIS A 38 -15.85 -13.47 -26.72
CA HIS A 38 -16.66 -12.54 -27.47
C HIS A 38 -15.77 -11.72 -28.39
N GLU A 39 -16.34 -11.24 -29.47
CA GLU A 39 -15.70 -10.24 -30.30
C GLU A 39 -15.64 -8.91 -29.55
N ILE A 40 -14.50 -8.24 -29.59
CA ILE A 40 -14.27 -6.93 -28.99
C ILE A 40 -14.38 -5.89 -30.10
N ALA A 41 -15.37 -4.99 -29.99
CA ALA A 41 -15.46 -3.84 -30.87
C ALA A 41 -14.30 -2.88 -30.61
N ILE A 42 -13.77 -2.25 -31.65
CA ILE A 42 -12.74 -1.23 -31.54
C ILE A 42 -13.40 0.11 -31.89
N ARG A 43 -13.23 1.09 -31.02
CA ARG A 43 -13.83 2.41 -31.21
C ARG A 43 -12.77 3.50 -30.98
N LYS A 44 -12.79 4.50 -31.83
CA LYS A 44 -12.04 5.74 -31.70
C LYS A 44 -12.92 6.76 -30.97
N GLU A 45 -12.36 7.43 -29.97
CA GLU A 45 -13.02 8.52 -29.24
C GLU A 45 -12.08 9.73 -29.11
N THR A 46 -12.65 10.90 -28.90
CA THR A 46 -11.95 12.11 -28.47
C THR A 46 -11.90 12.17 -26.95
N LYS A 47 -11.01 13.01 -26.38
CA LYS A 47 -10.96 13.26 -24.93
C LYS A 47 -12.28 13.78 -24.38
N GLU A 48 -13.05 14.53 -25.18
CA GLU A 48 -14.38 15.05 -24.80
C GLU A 48 -15.41 13.92 -24.74
N GLU A 49 -15.44 13.03 -25.74
CA GLU A 49 -16.32 11.86 -25.75
C GLU A 49 -16.00 10.92 -24.60
N LEU A 50 -14.71 10.70 -24.28
CA LEU A 50 -14.27 9.96 -23.11
C LEU A 50 -14.85 10.56 -21.83
N ARG A 51 -14.69 11.88 -21.62
CA ARG A 51 -15.21 12.57 -20.45
C ARG A 51 -16.71 12.36 -20.30
N LEU A 52 -17.48 12.57 -21.39
CA LEU A 52 -18.94 12.40 -21.39
C LEU A 52 -19.35 10.95 -21.10
N SER A 53 -18.64 9.98 -21.66
CA SER A 53 -18.87 8.55 -21.40
C SER A 53 -18.65 8.22 -19.93
N MET A 54 -17.53 8.64 -19.36
CA MET A 54 -17.19 8.43 -17.95
C MET A 54 -18.15 9.15 -17.00
N GLU A 55 -18.52 10.38 -17.31
CA GLU A 55 -19.49 11.13 -16.52
C GLU A 55 -20.83 10.39 -16.44
N LYS A 56 -21.29 9.85 -17.57
CA LYS A 56 -22.49 9.01 -17.63
C LYS A 56 -22.35 7.73 -16.80
N ASP A 57 -21.18 7.13 -16.81
CA ASP A 57 -20.91 5.92 -16.03
C ASP A 57 -20.88 6.19 -14.52
N LEU A 58 -20.29 7.30 -14.10
CA LEU A 58 -20.27 7.73 -12.70
C LEU A 58 -21.66 8.11 -12.17
N GLU A 59 -22.59 8.52 -13.03
CA GLU A 59 -23.99 8.82 -12.64
C GLU A 59 -24.88 7.56 -12.54
N LYS A 60 -24.40 6.37 -12.92
CA LYS A 60 -25.15 5.12 -12.70
C LYS A 60 -25.35 4.90 -11.21
N PRO A 61 -26.51 4.39 -10.74
CA PRO A 61 -26.87 4.34 -9.32
C PRO A 61 -25.80 3.69 -8.44
N ASP A 62 -25.24 2.55 -8.86
CA ASP A 62 -24.25 1.80 -8.08
C ASP A 62 -22.92 2.57 -8.00
N ASN A 63 -22.44 3.13 -9.12
CA ASN A 63 -21.20 3.89 -9.20
C ASN A 63 -21.31 5.21 -8.42
N LYS A 64 -22.45 5.88 -8.55
CA LYS A 64 -22.73 7.12 -7.82
C LYS A 64 -22.72 6.91 -6.32
N ALA A 65 -23.37 5.85 -5.83
CA ALA A 65 -23.37 5.53 -4.41
C ALA A 65 -21.94 5.24 -3.88
N SER A 66 -21.15 4.45 -4.63
CA SER A 66 -19.76 4.17 -4.29
C SER A 66 -18.88 5.42 -4.30
N LEU A 67 -19.08 6.30 -5.28
CA LEU A 67 -18.38 7.57 -5.40
C LEU A 67 -18.70 8.50 -4.21
N GLU A 68 -19.99 8.62 -3.85
CA GLU A 68 -20.42 9.42 -2.69
C GLU A 68 -19.87 8.87 -1.37
N GLU A 69 -19.81 7.55 -1.19
CA GLU A 69 -19.20 6.92 -0.01
C GLU A 69 -17.69 7.17 0.05
N SER A 70 -17.00 7.10 -1.09
CA SER A 70 -15.56 7.37 -1.19
C SER A 70 -15.25 8.86 -0.97
N ASP A 71 -16.01 9.77 -1.55
CA ASP A 71 -15.89 11.22 -1.35
C ASP A 71 -16.09 11.55 0.14
N LEU A 72 -17.12 10.97 0.77
CA LEU A 72 -17.35 11.12 2.19
C LEU A 72 -16.17 10.61 3.03
N LEU A 73 -15.66 9.42 2.74
CA LEU A 73 -14.50 8.84 3.44
C LEU A 73 -13.28 9.78 3.37
N LEU A 74 -12.93 10.27 2.19
CA LEU A 74 -11.77 11.13 1.98
C LEU A 74 -11.91 12.47 2.69
N ARG A 75 -13.10 13.06 2.69
CA ARG A 75 -13.40 14.28 3.47
C ARG A 75 -13.28 14.05 4.98
N GLN A 76 -13.69 12.86 5.46
CA GLN A 76 -13.59 12.56 6.89
C GLN A 76 -12.15 12.53 7.39
N PHE A 77 -11.20 12.21 6.52
CA PHE A 77 -9.77 12.27 6.81
C PHE A 77 -9.13 13.62 6.47
N GLY A 78 -9.84 14.55 5.86
CA GLY A 78 -9.27 15.84 5.44
C GLY A 78 -8.44 15.76 4.16
N VAL A 79 -8.52 14.64 3.42
CA VAL A 79 -7.85 14.47 2.12
C VAL A 79 -8.47 15.36 1.05
N LEU A 80 -9.79 15.53 1.09
CA LEU A 80 -10.54 16.43 0.21
C LEU A 80 -11.02 17.65 0.99
N SER A 81 -10.78 18.84 0.44
CA SER A 81 -11.38 20.10 0.93
C SER A 81 -12.86 20.21 0.50
N GLU A 82 -13.60 21.17 1.10
CA GLU A 82 -15.00 21.42 0.72
C GLU A 82 -15.14 21.86 -0.74
N GLU A 83 -14.11 22.48 -1.32
CA GLU A 83 -14.10 22.99 -2.69
C GLU A 83 -13.75 21.93 -3.74
N GLN A 84 -13.18 20.81 -3.33
CA GLN A 84 -12.77 19.72 -4.24
C GLN A 84 -13.88 18.69 -4.41
N SER A 85 -13.97 18.11 -5.59
CA SER A 85 -14.90 17.02 -5.93
C SER A 85 -14.11 15.80 -6.38
N LEU A 86 -14.31 14.65 -5.72
CA LEU A 86 -13.70 13.40 -6.15
C LEU A 86 -14.08 13.05 -7.59
N LYS A 87 -15.34 13.29 -7.98
CA LYS A 87 -15.82 13.08 -9.36
C LYS A 87 -14.97 13.85 -10.36
N GLU A 88 -14.78 15.17 -10.14
CA GLU A 88 -14.01 16.01 -11.06
C GLU A 88 -12.54 15.61 -11.11
N LEU A 89 -11.93 15.27 -9.97
CA LEU A 89 -10.53 14.79 -9.91
C LEU A 89 -10.35 13.49 -10.72
N LEU A 90 -11.27 12.54 -10.61
CA LEU A 90 -11.23 11.30 -11.38
C LEU A 90 -11.42 11.56 -12.90
N LEU A 91 -12.37 12.43 -13.27
CA LEU A 91 -12.58 12.79 -14.68
C LEU A 91 -11.35 13.48 -15.28
N MET A 92 -10.72 14.41 -14.54
CA MET A 92 -9.49 15.07 -14.98
C MET A 92 -8.34 14.06 -15.13
N PHE A 93 -8.15 13.19 -14.15
CA PHE A 93 -7.12 12.17 -14.20
C PHE A 93 -7.25 11.28 -15.44
N MET A 94 -8.45 10.77 -15.71
CA MET A 94 -8.68 9.91 -16.87
C MET A 94 -8.52 10.64 -18.21
N GLN A 95 -8.89 11.92 -18.30
CA GLN A 95 -8.68 12.71 -19.51
C GLN A 95 -7.20 12.97 -19.82
N GLU A 96 -6.39 13.11 -18.77
CA GLU A 96 -4.96 13.36 -18.92
C GLU A 96 -4.15 12.08 -19.19
N GLU A 97 -4.55 10.95 -18.55
CA GLU A 97 -3.73 9.74 -18.51
C GLU A 97 -4.16 8.64 -19.48
N ALA A 98 -5.43 8.61 -19.90
CA ALA A 98 -5.89 7.54 -20.78
C ALA A 98 -5.39 7.72 -22.22
N ALA A 99 -4.74 6.69 -22.77
CA ALA A 99 -4.43 6.57 -24.20
C ALA A 99 -5.38 5.59 -24.89
N ALA A 100 -5.75 4.53 -24.20
CA ALA A 100 -6.79 3.57 -24.56
C ALA A 100 -7.39 2.99 -23.28
N TYR A 101 -8.55 2.37 -23.38
CA TYR A 101 -9.16 1.63 -22.27
C TYR A 101 -10.13 0.56 -22.77
N TYR A 102 -10.31 -0.49 -21.96
CA TYR A 102 -11.34 -1.49 -22.18
C TYR A 102 -12.62 -1.13 -21.42
N ASP A 103 -13.70 -0.91 -22.15
CA ASP A 103 -15.03 -0.70 -21.60
C ASP A 103 -15.68 -2.06 -21.30
N HIS A 104 -15.74 -2.42 -20.02
CA HIS A 104 -16.29 -3.69 -19.54
C HIS A 104 -17.79 -3.85 -19.82
N GLU A 105 -18.56 -2.78 -19.83
CA GLU A 105 -20.01 -2.84 -20.02
C GLU A 105 -20.38 -3.02 -21.48
N GLU A 106 -19.76 -2.22 -22.36
CA GLU A 106 -20.00 -2.28 -23.81
C GLU A 106 -19.13 -3.33 -24.51
N ARG A 107 -18.16 -3.95 -23.78
CA ARG A 107 -17.20 -4.94 -24.28
C ARG A 107 -16.46 -4.46 -25.52
N ARG A 108 -15.91 -3.29 -25.44
CA ARG A 108 -15.17 -2.64 -26.53
C ARG A 108 -13.85 -2.09 -26.04
N LEU A 109 -12.88 -2.07 -26.95
CA LEU A 109 -11.63 -1.33 -26.76
C LEU A 109 -11.83 0.08 -27.33
N VAL A 110 -11.56 1.08 -26.54
CA VAL A 110 -11.60 2.48 -26.96
C VAL A 110 -10.17 3.00 -27.01
N TYR A 111 -9.83 3.71 -28.08
CA TYR A 111 -8.56 4.43 -28.17
C TYR A 111 -8.81 5.91 -28.48
N LEU A 112 -7.93 6.79 -27.98
CA LEU A 112 -8.09 8.21 -28.15
C LEU A 112 -7.41 8.70 -29.42
N GLU A 113 -8.05 9.69 -30.07
CA GLU A 113 -7.59 10.29 -31.32
C GLU A 113 -6.29 11.07 -31.15
N GLU A 114 -6.19 11.79 -30.04
CA GLU A 114 -5.02 12.61 -29.67
C GLU A 114 -4.43 12.09 -28.37
N THR A 115 -3.30 11.42 -28.48
CA THR A 115 -2.45 11.16 -27.33
C THR A 115 -1.38 12.25 -27.31
N ASP A 116 -1.57 13.29 -26.48
CA ASP A 116 -0.46 14.13 -26.12
C ASP A 116 0.62 13.25 -25.46
N LYS A 117 1.85 13.38 -25.93
CA LYS A 117 3.01 12.60 -25.47
C LYS A 117 3.42 12.88 -24.01
N THR A 118 2.55 13.52 -23.23
CA THR A 118 2.81 14.02 -21.87
C THR A 118 1.97 13.33 -20.80
N ASN A 119 1.63 12.05 -20.96
CA ASN A 119 0.91 11.31 -19.93
C ASN A 119 1.83 11.08 -18.72
N ALA A 120 1.40 11.44 -17.51
CA ALA A 120 2.17 11.28 -16.28
C ALA A 120 2.46 9.80 -15.96
N LEU A 121 1.58 8.88 -16.35
CA LEU A 121 1.82 7.44 -16.27
C LEU A 121 2.74 6.92 -17.39
N ALA A 122 2.90 7.67 -18.49
CA ALA A 122 3.91 7.44 -19.50
C ALA A 122 5.26 8.07 -19.10
N VAL A 123 5.64 7.93 -17.83
CA VAL A 123 6.92 8.41 -17.28
C VAL A 123 8.13 7.88 -18.07
N VAL A 124 7.90 6.87 -18.90
CA VAL A 124 8.93 6.31 -19.79
C VAL A 124 8.37 6.18 -21.21
N ASP A 125 8.61 7.18 -22.05
CA ASP A 125 8.40 7.02 -23.50
C ASP A 125 9.47 6.03 -24.03
N PHE A 126 9.08 4.78 -24.24
CA PHE A 126 9.96 3.74 -24.76
C PHE A 126 9.39 3.14 -26.06
N PRO A 127 10.28 2.64 -26.95
CA PRO A 127 9.84 1.96 -28.16
C PRO A 127 8.92 0.78 -27.83
N GLY A 128 7.66 0.82 -28.32
CA GLY A 128 6.66 -0.21 -28.07
C GLY A 128 5.63 0.14 -26.98
N MET A 129 5.64 1.35 -26.42
CA MET A 129 4.63 1.81 -25.45
C MET A 129 3.20 1.59 -25.96
N GLU A 130 2.95 1.93 -27.21
CA GLU A 130 1.66 1.71 -27.83
C GLU A 130 1.23 0.23 -27.78
N ARG A 131 2.11 -0.68 -28.17
CA ARG A 131 1.86 -2.13 -28.09
C ARG A 131 1.60 -2.57 -26.64
N PHE A 132 2.40 -2.06 -25.70
CA PHE A 132 2.22 -2.33 -24.27
C PHE A 132 0.80 -1.96 -23.83
N VAL A 133 0.36 -0.74 -24.12
CA VAL A 133 -0.97 -0.23 -23.72
C VAL A 133 -2.10 -1.10 -24.31
N TYR A 134 -2.07 -1.37 -25.63
CA TYR A 134 -3.16 -2.16 -26.21
C TYR A 134 -3.16 -3.62 -25.72
N VAL A 135 -2.01 -4.23 -25.51
CA VAL A 135 -1.91 -5.60 -24.96
C VAL A 135 -2.38 -5.62 -23.50
N HIS A 136 -2.10 -4.57 -22.73
CA HIS A 136 -2.63 -4.36 -21.37
C HIS A 136 -4.17 -4.33 -21.39
N GLU A 137 -4.78 -3.52 -22.24
CA GLU A 137 -6.23 -3.41 -22.35
C GLU A 137 -6.90 -4.70 -22.83
N PHE A 138 -6.25 -5.43 -23.76
CA PHE A 138 -6.73 -6.73 -24.16
C PHE A 138 -6.58 -7.79 -23.06
N CYS A 139 -5.67 -7.63 -22.09
CA CYS A 139 -5.65 -8.47 -20.90
C CYS A 139 -6.96 -8.34 -20.12
N HIS A 140 -7.42 -7.10 -19.87
CA HIS A 140 -8.69 -6.86 -19.22
C HIS A 140 -9.85 -7.48 -19.99
N ALA A 141 -9.87 -7.34 -21.32
CA ALA A 141 -10.92 -7.93 -22.18
C ALA A 141 -10.93 -9.47 -22.10
N ILE A 142 -9.75 -10.10 -22.13
CA ILE A 142 -9.59 -11.56 -22.01
C ILE A 142 -10.09 -12.01 -20.63
N GLU A 143 -9.63 -11.36 -19.56
CA GLU A 143 -9.95 -11.75 -18.18
C GLU A 143 -11.42 -11.48 -17.83
N ASP A 144 -11.99 -10.37 -18.30
CA ASP A 144 -13.43 -10.11 -18.15
C ASP A 144 -14.26 -11.17 -18.86
N SER A 145 -13.88 -11.54 -20.10
CA SER A 145 -14.57 -12.58 -20.87
C SER A 145 -14.52 -13.96 -20.20
N GLN A 146 -13.46 -14.24 -19.45
CA GLN A 146 -13.25 -15.54 -18.78
C GLN A 146 -13.87 -15.58 -17.40
N TYR A 147 -13.70 -14.51 -16.60
CA TYR A 147 -13.92 -14.50 -15.15
C TYR A 147 -14.98 -13.51 -14.67
N GLY A 148 -15.54 -12.66 -15.57
CA GLY A 148 -16.60 -11.72 -15.24
C GLY A 148 -16.14 -10.64 -14.25
N LEU A 149 -15.14 -9.86 -14.63
CA LEU A 149 -14.53 -8.83 -13.78
C LEU A 149 -15.55 -7.79 -13.30
N THR A 150 -16.45 -7.35 -14.16
CA THR A 150 -17.49 -6.36 -13.85
C THR A 150 -18.25 -6.70 -12.56
N LYS A 151 -18.67 -7.96 -12.38
CA LYS A 151 -19.38 -8.39 -11.18
C LYS A 151 -18.47 -8.33 -9.94
N ARG A 152 -17.24 -8.80 -10.08
CA ARG A 152 -16.26 -8.86 -8.97
C ARG A 152 -15.88 -7.46 -8.49
N THR A 153 -15.69 -6.53 -9.41
CA THR A 153 -15.41 -5.13 -9.11
C THR A 153 -16.58 -4.49 -8.35
N LYS A 154 -17.82 -4.69 -8.80
CA LYS A 154 -19.01 -4.18 -8.09
C LYS A 154 -19.11 -4.72 -6.67
N GLU A 155 -18.81 -5.99 -6.45
CA GLU A 155 -18.81 -6.61 -5.11
C GLU A 155 -17.68 -6.08 -4.20
N ALA A 156 -16.57 -5.63 -4.76
CA ALA A 156 -15.43 -5.08 -4.01
C ALA A 156 -15.58 -3.60 -3.67
N ASN A 157 -16.29 -2.82 -4.49
CA ASN A 157 -16.37 -1.35 -4.41
C ASN A 157 -16.98 -0.81 -3.11
N SER A 158 -17.59 -1.65 -2.27
CA SER A 158 -18.15 -1.23 -0.97
C SER A 158 -17.10 -1.03 0.13
N ASP A 159 -15.84 -1.42 -0.11
CA ASP A 159 -14.74 -1.32 0.84
C ASP A 159 -13.46 -0.94 0.11
N PHE A 160 -12.78 0.12 0.58
CA PHE A 160 -11.61 0.67 -0.09
C PHE A 160 -10.45 -0.34 -0.16
N ASP A 161 -10.10 -1.00 0.94
CA ASP A 161 -8.98 -1.95 0.98
C ASP A 161 -9.23 -3.13 0.02
N ARG A 162 -10.44 -3.66 0.04
CA ARG A 162 -10.83 -4.76 -0.85
C ARG A 162 -10.85 -4.34 -2.33
N SER A 163 -11.34 -3.15 -2.61
CA SER A 163 -11.33 -2.59 -3.96
C SER A 163 -9.91 -2.42 -4.48
N GLN A 164 -9.02 -1.84 -3.68
CA GLN A 164 -7.61 -1.65 -4.04
C GLN A 164 -6.89 -2.99 -4.23
N ALA A 165 -7.18 -4.00 -3.41
CA ALA A 165 -6.60 -5.34 -3.56
C ALA A 165 -7.02 -6.01 -4.88
N LEU A 166 -8.31 -5.92 -5.24
CA LEU A 166 -8.80 -6.44 -6.51
C LEU A 166 -8.20 -5.70 -7.70
N THR A 167 -8.21 -4.37 -7.66
CA THR A 167 -7.62 -3.53 -8.72
C THR A 167 -6.13 -3.88 -8.89
N SER A 168 -5.38 -3.99 -7.79
CA SER A 168 -3.96 -4.38 -7.87
C SER A 168 -3.76 -5.73 -8.56
N PHE A 169 -4.60 -6.72 -8.28
CA PHE A 169 -4.49 -8.01 -8.93
C PHE A 169 -4.81 -7.94 -10.43
N VAL A 170 -5.85 -7.21 -10.81
CA VAL A 170 -6.28 -7.08 -12.22
C VAL A 170 -5.25 -6.27 -13.02
N GLU A 171 -4.83 -5.12 -12.49
CA GLU A 171 -3.82 -4.26 -13.14
C GLU A 171 -2.46 -4.95 -13.21
N GLY A 172 -2.08 -5.67 -12.17
CA GLY A 172 -0.84 -6.43 -12.14
C GLY A 172 -0.75 -7.48 -13.25
N ASN A 173 -1.84 -8.20 -13.53
CA ASN A 173 -1.91 -9.12 -14.65
C ASN A 173 -1.72 -8.41 -16.00
N ALA A 174 -2.40 -7.28 -16.17
CA ALA A 174 -2.36 -6.51 -17.41
C ALA A 174 -0.96 -5.90 -17.66
N ILE A 175 -0.30 -5.37 -16.63
CA ILE A 175 1.10 -4.91 -16.69
C ILE A 175 2.04 -6.04 -17.12
N LEU A 176 1.91 -7.23 -16.54
CA LEU A 176 2.77 -8.36 -16.90
C LEU A 176 2.55 -8.82 -18.36
N LEU A 177 1.32 -8.80 -18.83
CA LEU A 177 1.05 -9.16 -20.22
C LEU A 177 1.57 -8.11 -21.20
N GLY A 178 1.39 -6.83 -20.87
CA GLY A 178 1.99 -5.73 -21.61
C GLY A 178 3.51 -5.83 -21.68
N ALA A 179 4.17 -6.12 -20.56
CA ALA A 179 5.62 -6.30 -20.48
C ALA A 179 6.07 -7.55 -21.27
N ASP A 180 5.36 -8.67 -21.20
CA ASP A 180 5.65 -9.86 -22.02
C ASP A 180 5.57 -9.53 -23.51
N SER A 181 4.65 -8.67 -23.94
CA SER A 181 4.55 -8.27 -25.34
C SER A 181 5.79 -7.55 -25.85
N LEU A 182 6.46 -6.78 -24.99
CA LEU A 182 7.72 -6.08 -25.33
C LEU A 182 8.90 -7.06 -25.48
N LEU A 183 8.83 -8.17 -24.79
CA LEU A 183 9.85 -9.23 -24.80
C LEU A 183 9.55 -10.34 -25.82
N ASP A 184 8.50 -10.21 -26.65
CA ASP A 184 8.14 -11.19 -27.66
C ASP A 184 9.29 -11.41 -28.65
N GLY A 185 9.59 -12.68 -28.93
CA GLY A 185 10.76 -13.09 -29.74
C GLY A 185 12.10 -13.12 -29.00
N ILE A 186 12.16 -12.75 -27.72
CA ILE A 186 13.34 -12.89 -26.85
C ILE A 186 13.22 -14.22 -26.06
N PRO A 187 14.33 -14.98 -25.86
CA PRO A 187 14.26 -16.28 -25.20
C PRO A 187 13.98 -16.24 -23.69
N PHE A 188 13.57 -15.12 -23.15
CA PHE A 188 13.10 -14.97 -21.77
C PHE A 188 11.92 -13.98 -21.72
N ASN A 189 11.08 -14.15 -20.72
CA ASN A 189 9.92 -13.29 -20.45
C ASN A 189 9.94 -12.86 -18.98
N THR A 190 8.94 -12.11 -18.55
CA THR A 190 8.86 -11.63 -17.17
C THR A 190 8.77 -12.75 -16.13
N ALA A 191 8.37 -13.95 -16.48
CA ALA A 191 8.33 -15.10 -15.57
C ALA A 191 9.69 -15.81 -15.38
N THR A 192 10.71 -15.50 -16.20
CA THR A 192 12.07 -16.02 -15.97
C THR A 192 12.70 -15.34 -14.75
N PRO A 193 13.64 -15.96 -14.03
CA PRO A 193 14.27 -15.33 -12.86
C PRO A 193 14.84 -13.94 -13.12
N LEU A 194 15.47 -13.72 -14.27
CA LEU A 194 16.02 -12.42 -14.65
C LEU A 194 14.93 -11.42 -15.00
N GLY A 195 13.91 -11.83 -15.77
CA GLY A 195 12.79 -10.97 -16.11
C GLY A 195 11.94 -10.63 -14.88
N ALA A 196 11.72 -11.58 -13.99
CA ALA A 196 11.01 -11.37 -12.73
C ALA A 196 11.73 -10.34 -11.84
N TRP A 197 13.06 -10.50 -11.71
CA TRP A 197 13.87 -9.51 -10.98
C TRP A 197 13.79 -8.13 -11.65
N GLY A 198 13.84 -8.07 -12.97
CA GLY A 198 13.73 -6.81 -13.70
C GLY A 198 12.41 -6.09 -13.48
N VAL A 199 11.28 -6.82 -13.49
CA VAL A 199 9.96 -6.24 -13.18
C VAL A 199 9.91 -5.74 -11.74
N GLU A 200 10.32 -6.57 -10.77
CA GLU A 200 10.31 -6.18 -9.35
C GLU A 200 11.18 -4.93 -9.11
N SER A 201 12.40 -4.89 -9.66
CA SER A 201 13.29 -3.74 -9.52
C SER A 201 12.68 -2.49 -10.15
N LEU A 202 12.17 -2.57 -11.39
CA LEU A 202 11.57 -1.43 -12.07
C LEU A 202 10.36 -0.87 -11.30
N MET A 203 9.49 -1.74 -10.78
CA MET A 203 8.28 -1.32 -10.07
C MET A 203 8.58 -0.80 -8.65
N GLN A 204 9.60 -1.32 -7.99
CA GLN A 204 10.02 -0.85 -6.66
C GLN A 204 10.81 0.46 -6.74
N ASP A 205 11.63 0.62 -7.77
CA ASP A 205 12.47 1.80 -7.98
C ASP A 205 11.74 2.94 -8.72
N ALA A 206 10.44 2.76 -9.05
CA ALA A 206 9.65 3.79 -9.71
C ALA A 206 9.61 5.09 -8.86
N ASP A 207 10.09 6.18 -9.46
CA ASP A 207 10.13 7.48 -8.78
C ASP A 207 8.74 8.12 -8.73
N MET A 208 8.02 7.83 -7.65
CA MET A 208 6.70 8.39 -7.39
C MET A 208 6.72 9.91 -7.15
N SER A 209 7.89 10.49 -6.89
CA SER A 209 8.01 11.94 -6.69
C SER A 209 7.79 12.70 -7.99
N GLU A 210 8.21 12.15 -9.13
CA GLU A 210 7.95 12.73 -10.45
C GLU A 210 6.46 12.67 -10.81
N VAL A 211 5.81 11.53 -10.57
CA VAL A 211 4.36 11.36 -10.75
C VAL A 211 3.59 12.35 -9.86
N ALA A 212 3.94 12.47 -8.59
CA ALA A 212 3.33 13.43 -7.68
C ALA A 212 3.54 14.89 -8.14
N ALA A 213 4.71 15.21 -8.70
CA ALA A 213 5.00 16.54 -9.21
C ALA A 213 4.19 16.90 -10.47
N GLN A 214 3.95 15.93 -11.35
CA GLN A 214 3.11 16.11 -12.55
C GLN A 214 1.63 16.23 -12.17
N LEU A 215 1.15 15.44 -11.22
CA LEU A 215 -0.24 15.39 -10.75
C LEU A 215 -0.49 16.22 -9.48
N LYS A 216 0.32 17.26 -9.23
CA LYS A 216 0.22 18.10 -8.02
C LYS A 216 -1.14 18.78 -7.79
N TRP A 217 -2.01 18.80 -8.80
CA TRP A 217 -3.37 19.28 -8.71
C TRP A 217 -4.31 18.26 -8.04
N CYS A 218 -3.90 16.99 -7.98
CA CYS A 218 -4.62 15.90 -7.33
C CYS A 218 -3.97 15.59 -5.96
N PRO A 219 -4.74 15.42 -4.88
CA PRO A 219 -4.20 15.02 -3.59
C PRO A 219 -3.38 13.73 -3.69
N SER A 220 -2.21 13.69 -3.03
CA SER A 220 -1.26 12.56 -3.10
C SER A 220 -1.88 11.21 -2.72
N PHE A 221 -2.82 11.21 -1.78
CA PHE A 221 -3.59 10.00 -1.44
C PHE A 221 -4.34 9.45 -2.66
N ILE A 222 -5.05 10.33 -3.39
CA ILE A 222 -5.85 9.92 -4.56
C ILE A 222 -4.92 9.47 -5.69
N THR A 223 -3.88 10.25 -5.98
CA THR A 223 -2.86 9.87 -6.98
C THR A 223 -2.26 8.50 -6.64
N GLY A 224 -1.88 8.29 -5.37
CA GLY A 224 -1.35 7.01 -4.92
C GLY A 224 -2.35 5.87 -5.04
N ALA A 225 -3.62 6.10 -4.68
CA ALA A 225 -4.68 5.09 -4.82
C ALA A 225 -4.99 4.72 -6.28
N LEU A 226 -4.69 5.61 -7.23
CA LEU A 226 -4.85 5.35 -8.66
C LEU A 226 -3.62 4.65 -9.26
N VAL A 227 -2.41 4.95 -8.80
CA VAL A 227 -1.15 4.47 -9.42
C VAL A 227 -0.57 3.24 -8.73
N ARG A 228 -0.61 3.18 -7.38
CA ARG A 228 -0.04 2.05 -6.62
C ARG A 228 -0.57 0.66 -7.03
N PRO A 229 -1.86 0.49 -7.35
CA PRO A 229 -2.36 -0.80 -7.82
C PRO A 229 -1.59 -1.39 -9.00
N TYR A 230 -1.14 -0.57 -9.94
CA TYR A 230 -0.35 -1.02 -11.09
C TYR A 230 1.02 -1.57 -10.66
N LEU A 231 1.73 -0.82 -9.81
CA LEU A 231 3.07 -1.17 -9.36
C LEU A 231 3.06 -2.36 -8.40
N ASP A 232 2.28 -2.27 -7.33
CA ASP A 232 2.19 -3.31 -6.30
C ASP A 232 1.56 -4.59 -6.84
N GLY A 233 0.57 -4.43 -7.73
CA GLY A 233 -0.08 -5.53 -8.41
C GLY A 233 0.86 -6.29 -9.35
N ALA A 234 1.71 -5.57 -10.11
CA ALA A 234 2.71 -6.20 -10.97
C ALA A 234 3.70 -7.04 -10.15
N VAL A 235 4.17 -6.52 -9.01
CA VAL A 235 5.06 -7.27 -8.11
C VAL A 235 4.35 -8.50 -7.53
N PHE A 236 3.12 -8.36 -7.05
CA PHE A 236 2.30 -9.46 -6.52
C PHE A 236 2.10 -10.56 -7.57
N CYS A 237 1.58 -10.21 -8.74
CA CYS A 237 1.32 -11.16 -9.81
C CYS A 237 2.61 -11.83 -10.32
N ASN A 238 3.69 -11.07 -10.45
CA ASN A 238 4.98 -11.59 -10.88
C ASN A 238 5.54 -12.65 -9.92
N ARG A 239 5.45 -12.41 -8.61
CA ARG A 239 5.87 -13.37 -7.58
C ARG A 239 5.10 -14.69 -7.66
N LEU A 240 3.78 -14.62 -7.81
CA LEU A 240 2.94 -15.81 -7.91
C LEU A 240 3.11 -16.54 -9.25
N ARG A 241 3.33 -15.79 -10.33
CA ARG A 241 3.53 -16.34 -11.66
C ARG A 241 4.86 -17.07 -11.82
N ARG A 242 5.89 -16.68 -11.08
CA ARG A 242 7.25 -17.23 -11.18
C ARG A 242 7.29 -18.77 -11.07
N ASP A 243 6.47 -19.35 -10.22
CA ASP A 243 6.49 -20.78 -9.92
C ASP A 243 5.46 -21.58 -10.73
N GLY A 244 4.43 -20.97 -11.28
CA GLY A 244 3.32 -21.66 -11.96
C GLY A 244 2.82 -21.01 -13.25
N GLY A 245 3.51 -20.00 -13.76
CA GLY A 245 3.13 -19.31 -15.00
C GLY A 245 1.76 -18.64 -14.89
N TRP A 246 1.12 -18.39 -16.01
CA TRP A 246 -0.24 -17.84 -16.08
C TRP A 246 -1.28 -18.74 -15.38
N GLN A 247 -1.04 -20.04 -15.26
CA GLN A 247 -1.97 -20.96 -14.58
C GLN A 247 -2.08 -20.66 -13.09
N ALA A 248 -1.00 -20.21 -12.42
CA ALA A 248 -1.05 -19.80 -11.03
C ALA A 248 -1.99 -18.60 -10.84
N LEU A 249 -1.93 -17.61 -11.75
CA LEU A 249 -2.80 -16.44 -11.72
C LEU A 249 -4.26 -16.79 -12.09
N ASN A 250 -4.46 -17.70 -13.05
CA ASN A 250 -5.80 -18.21 -13.37
C ASN A 250 -6.45 -18.88 -12.15
N GLY A 251 -5.68 -19.65 -11.39
CA GLY A 251 -6.15 -20.29 -10.17
C GLY A 251 -6.63 -19.33 -9.07
N ILE A 252 -6.18 -18.07 -9.08
CA ILE A 252 -6.67 -17.04 -8.17
C ILE A 252 -8.11 -16.66 -8.50
N TYR A 253 -8.43 -16.51 -9.79
CA TYR A 253 -9.81 -16.22 -10.24
C TYR A 253 -10.79 -17.35 -9.90
N ASP A 254 -10.35 -18.62 -10.04
CA ASP A 254 -11.19 -19.79 -9.76
C ASP A 254 -11.23 -20.15 -8.27
N GLY A 255 -10.28 -19.67 -7.50
CA GLY A 255 -10.12 -19.95 -6.08
C GLY A 255 -10.43 -18.73 -5.21
N ARG A 256 -9.38 -18.26 -4.52
CA ARG A 256 -9.50 -17.16 -3.56
C ARG A 256 -8.83 -15.90 -4.11
N MET A 257 -9.63 -14.90 -4.45
CA MET A 257 -9.15 -13.55 -4.78
C MET A 257 -8.54 -12.86 -3.55
N PRO A 258 -7.52 -11.99 -3.70
CA PRO A 258 -7.06 -11.12 -2.63
C PRO A 258 -8.21 -10.28 -2.08
N GLN A 259 -8.29 -10.15 -0.76
CA GLN A 259 -9.34 -9.41 -0.06
C GLN A 259 -8.82 -8.15 0.60
N THR A 260 -7.50 -8.00 0.70
CA THR A 260 -6.84 -6.88 1.38
C THR A 260 -5.56 -6.49 0.66
N THR A 261 -5.20 -5.22 0.74
CA THR A 261 -3.90 -4.75 0.23
C THR A 261 -2.72 -5.34 1.00
N ALA A 262 -2.92 -5.80 2.24
CA ALA A 262 -1.91 -6.56 2.96
C ALA A 262 -1.53 -7.87 2.26
N GLU A 263 -2.45 -8.50 1.55
CA GLU A 263 -2.20 -9.71 0.77
C GLU A 263 -1.43 -9.42 -0.52
N ILE A 264 -1.69 -8.27 -1.11
CA ILE A 264 -0.96 -7.77 -2.30
C ILE A 264 0.50 -7.44 -1.94
N LEU A 265 0.69 -6.67 -0.87
CA LEU A 265 2.00 -6.15 -0.47
C LEU A 265 2.88 -7.21 0.20
N TYR A 266 2.27 -8.18 0.88
CA TYR A 266 2.96 -9.24 1.62
C TYR A 266 2.46 -10.64 1.24
N PRO A 267 2.58 -11.06 -0.06
CA PRO A 267 1.93 -12.29 -0.54
C PRO A 267 2.37 -13.55 0.20
N GLU A 268 3.65 -13.72 0.48
CA GLU A 268 4.18 -14.92 1.15
C GLU A 268 3.71 -15.02 2.61
N ARG A 269 3.51 -13.89 3.25
CA ARG A 269 3.07 -13.83 4.65
C ARG A 269 1.56 -13.85 4.80
N ARG A 270 0.84 -13.28 3.85
CA ARG A 270 -0.60 -13.04 3.93
C ARG A 270 -1.36 -13.92 2.95
N TYR A 271 -1.21 -13.68 1.65
CA TYR A 271 -2.01 -14.37 0.63
C TYR A 271 -1.78 -15.87 0.63
N LEU A 272 -0.54 -16.32 0.49
CA LEU A 272 -0.17 -17.75 0.46
C LEU A 272 -0.44 -18.48 1.79
N LYS A 273 -0.63 -17.73 2.86
CA LYS A 273 -0.98 -18.25 4.18
C LYS A 273 -2.48 -18.23 4.50
N GLY A 274 -3.32 -17.85 3.53
CA GLY A 274 -4.76 -17.78 3.73
C GLY A 274 -5.14 -16.77 4.81
N PHE A 275 -4.52 -15.60 4.79
CA PHE A 275 -4.79 -14.54 5.76
C PHE A 275 -6.26 -14.15 5.75
N VAL A 276 -6.80 -13.95 6.94
CA VAL A 276 -8.13 -13.40 7.15
C VAL A 276 -7.98 -12.18 8.07
N PRO A 277 -8.43 -11.00 7.64
CA PRO A 277 -8.33 -9.81 8.47
C PRO A 277 -9.18 -9.94 9.73
N ALA A 278 -8.74 -9.27 10.80
CA ALA A 278 -9.50 -9.19 12.05
C ALA A 278 -10.82 -8.48 11.81
N THR A 279 -11.89 -9.00 12.37
CA THR A 279 -13.22 -8.40 12.34
C THR A 279 -13.57 -7.77 13.68
N PHE A 280 -14.29 -6.66 13.61
CA PHE A 280 -14.69 -5.88 14.77
C PHE A 280 -16.20 -5.96 14.95
N THR A 281 -16.65 -6.05 16.19
CA THR A 281 -18.07 -6.03 16.54
C THR A 281 -18.34 -4.85 17.49
N PRO A 282 -18.30 -3.61 16.97
CA PRO A 282 -18.52 -2.42 17.79
C PRO A 282 -19.97 -2.35 18.24
N GLU A 283 -20.18 -1.95 19.50
CA GLU A 283 -21.53 -1.68 19.98
C GLU A 283 -22.16 -0.51 19.21
N SER A 284 -23.42 -0.63 18.81
CA SER A 284 -24.17 0.43 18.13
C SER A 284 -24.23 1.76 18.93
N SER A 285 -24.06 1.66 20.25
CA SER A 285 -24.00 2.79 21.16
C SER A 285 -22.69 3.62 21.06
N LEU A 286 -21.64 3.11 20.41
CA LEU A 286 -20.37 3.81 20.30
C LEU A 286 -20.47 5.11 19.51
N LEU A 287 -21.32 5.16 18.51
CA LEU A 287 -21.54 6.37 17.72
C LEU A 287 -22.67 7.27 18.25
N GLY A 288 -23.29 6.88 19.37
CA GLY A 288 -24.40 7.62 19.98
C GLY A 288 -25.77 7.32 19.34
N ARG A 289 -26.87 7.69 20.05
CA ARG A 289 -28.24 7.43 19.58
C ARG A 289 -28.71 8.31 18.42
N THR A 290 -27.92 9.30 18.05
CA THR A 290 -28.25 10.35 17.07
C THR A 290 -27.87 9.97 15.63
N TYR A 291 -27.11 8.90 15.44
CA TYR A 291 -26.60 8.54 14.12
C TYR A 291 -27.53 7.49 13.51
N GLY A 292 -28.10 7.82 12.36
CA GLY A 292 -28.93 6.91 11.56
C GLY A 292 -28.15 5.71 11.04
N LYS A 293 -28.13 5.49 9.75
CA LYS A 293 -27.30 4.48 9.10
C LYS A 293 -25.80 4.82 9.29
N VAL A 294 -24.99 3.85 9.67
CA VAL A 294 -23.52 3.96 9.75
C VAL A 294 -22.94 3.15 8.60
N THR A 295 -22.08 3.78 7.82
CA THR A 295 -21.28 3.10 6.79
C THR A 295 -19.99 2.62 7.42
N THR A 296 -19.55 1.43 7.05
CA THR A 296 -18.26 0.86 7.47
C THR A 296 -17.34 0.77 6.27
N ASN A 297 -16.06 1.05 6.47
CA ASN A 297 -15.02 0.94 5.45
C ASN A 297 -13.71 0.50 6.11
N SER A 298 -12.72 0.08 5.33
CA SER A 298 -11.35 -0.16 5.79
C SER A 298 -10.36 0.51 4.85
N LEU A 299 -9.24 1.02 5.37
CA LEU A 299 -8.16 1.58 4.55
C LEU A 299 -7.13 0.52 4.16
N GLY A 300 -6.96 -0.50 4.98
CA GLY A 300 -5.94 -1.49 4.76
C GLY A 300 -4.51 -0.93 4.82
N VAL A 301 -3.55 -1.72 4.41
CA VAL A 301 -2.14 -1.33 4.49
C VAL A 301 -1.80 -0.21 3.50
N MET A 302 -2.27 -0.33 2.25
CA MET A 302 -2.01 0.69 1.22
C MET A 302 -2.64 2.04 1.59
N GLY A 303 -3.91 2.05 1.96
CA GLY A 303 -4.59 3.29 2.33
C GLY A 303 -4.00 3.95 3.57
N ILE A 304 -3.56 3.17 4.57
CA ILE A 304 -2.87 3.71 5.75
C ILE A 304 -1.51 4.34 5.34
N ALA A 305 -0.74 3.68 4.47
CA ALA A 305 0.52 4.24 3.99
C ALA A 305 0.30 5.57 3.27
N LEU A 306 -0.64 5.62 2.34
CA LEU A 306 -0.99 6.83 1.59
C LEU A 306 -1.51 7.94 2.50
N LEU A 307 -2.35 7.62 3.50
CA LEU A 307 -2.87 8.62 4.43
C LEU A 307 -1.76 9.26 5.26
N LEU A 308 -0.81 8.46 5.74
CA LEU A 308 0.26 8.93 6.62
C LEU A 308 1.41 9.61 5.88
N SER A 309 1.45 9.56 4.55
CA SER A 309 2.53 10.12 3.75
C SER A 309 2.41 11.62 3.46
N GLY A 310 1.27 12.23 3.74
CA GLY A 310 1.03 13.65 3.46
C GLY A 310 1.10 13.94 1.96
N ASP A 311 2.00 14.85 1.57
CA ASP A 311 2.17 15.26 0.16
C ASP A 311 3.02 14.28 -0.68
N GLN A 312 3.48 13.17 -0.08
CA GLN A 312 4.27 12.15 -0.77
C GLN A 312 3.39 10.93 -1.09
N ILE A 313 3.78 10.17 -2.11
CA ILE A 313 3.16 8.87 -2.41
C ILE A 313 4.07 7.79 -1.83
N ALA A 314 3.90 7.52 -0.53
CA ALA A 314 4.69 6.52 0.17
C ALA A 314 4.27 5.09 -0.19
N THR A 315 5.21 4.19 0.03
CA THR A 315 4.98 2.74 -0.01
C THR A 315 4.71 2.21 1.40
N ALA A 316 4.16 1.00 1.50
CA ALA A 316 4.00 0.34 2.80
C ALA A 316 5.35 0.05 3.48
N ASP A 317 6.43 -0.11 2.71
CA ASP A 317 7.78 -0.36 3.24
C ASP A 317 8.38 0.86 3.94
N ASP A 318 7.95 2.08 3.59
CA ASP A 318 8.32 3.30 4.31
C ASP A 318 7.84 3.30 5.76
N TYR A 319 6.88 2.45 6.08
CA TYR A 319 6.31 2.28 7.41
C TYR A 319 6.40 0.82 7.87
N GLY A 320 7.57 0.40 8.32
CA GLY A 320 7.85 -0.99 8.72
C GLY A 320 6.88 -1.62 9.75
N PHE A 321 6.03 -0.82 10.42
CA PHE A 321 5.00 -1.34 11.31
C PHE A 321 3.76 -1.85 10.56
N LEU A 322 3.52 -1.41 9.31
CA LEU A 322 2.34 -1.78 8.52
C LEU A 322 2.28 -3.29 8.21
N LYS A 323 3.43 -3.93 8.14
CA LYS A 323 3.51 -5.40 8.03
C LYS A 323 2.81 -6.16 9.15
N GLY A 324 2.66 -5.51 10.30
CA GLY A 324 1.93 -6.04 11.46
C GLY A 324 0.43 -5.72 11.48
N TRP A 325 -0.11 -5.09 10.45
CA TRP A 325 -1.54 -4.84 10.33
C TRP A 325 -2.32 -6.15 10.26
N MET A 326 -3.40 -6.24 11.04
CA MET A 326 -4.26 -7.42 11.10
C MET A 326 -5.69 -7.13 10.67
N GLY A 327 -6.08 -5.87 10.62
CA GLY A 327 -7.42 -5.43 10.22
C GLY A 327 -7.70 -4.03 10.77
N ASP A 328 -8.57 -3.31 10.08
CA ASP A 328 -9.11 -2.04 10.54
C ASP A 328 -10.57 -1.87 10.13
N GLN A 329 -11.27 -1.01 10.83
CA GLN A 329 -12.65 -0.64 10.51
C GLN A 329 -12.89 0.83 10.86
N ILE A 330 -13.37 1.55 9.88
CA ILE A 330 -13.79 2.94 10.01
C ILE A 330 -15.31 2.96 10.07
N LEU A 331 -15.86 3.69 11.05
CA LEU A 331 -17.30 3.88 11.19
C LEU A 331 -17.63 5.34 10.87
N ILE A 332 -18.40 5.53 9.82
CA ILE A 332 -18.80 6.84 9.30
C ILE A 332 -20.31 6.96 9.44
N PRO A 333 -20.81 7.92 10.23
CA PRO A 333 -22.24 8.18 10.33
C PRO A 333 -22.79 8.73 9.00
N ALA A 334 -23.91 8.20 8.51
CA ALA A 334 -24.56 8.71 7.32
C ALA A 334 -25.10 10.15 7.56
N GLY A 335 -24.89 11.04 6.58
CA GLY A 335 -25.28 12.44 6.69
C GLY A 335 -24.34 13.31 7.53
N ALA A 336 -23.10 12.87 7.70
CA ALA A 336 -22.08 13.54 8.49
C ALA A 336 -21.58 14.84 7.82
N HIS A 337 -22.36 15.89 7.89
CA HIS A 337 -21.88 17.24 7.63
C HIS A 337 -21.45 17.89 8.97
N GLY A 338 -20.15 18.02 9.17
CA GLY A 338 -19.52 18.96 10.10
C GLY A 338 -19.43 18.59 11.59
N LYS A 339 -20.37 17.89 12.19
CA LYS A 339 -20.47 17.77 13.67
C LYS A 339 -20.36 16.37 14.23
N GLN A 340 -20.15 15.36 13.39
CA GLN A 340 -20.25 13.97 13.82
C GLN A 340 -18.88 13.38 14.10
N LYS A 341 -18.79 12.58 15.17
CA LYS A 341 -17.58 11.87 15.54
C LYS A 341 -17.33 10.70 14.62
N ARG A 342 -16.11 10.54 14.21
CA ARG A 342 -15.61 9.42 13.44
C ARG A 342 -14.88 8.48 14.37
N LEU A 343 -14.98 7.21 14.11
CA LEU A 343 -14.28 6.17 14.87
C LEU A 343 -13.53 5.26 13.91
N TRP A 344 -12.25 5.09 14.16
CA TRP A 344 -11.40 4.13 13.47
C TRP A 344 -10.79 3.16 14.47
N LEU A 345 -11.07 1.89 14.28
CA LEU A 345 -10.50 0.76 15.02
C LEU A 345 -9.46 0.08 14.15
N SER A 346 -8.30 -0.24 14.72
CA SER A 346 -7.28 -1.03 14.03
C SER A 346 -6.64 -2.04 14.98
N TYR A 347 -6.38 -3.23 14.47
CA TYR A 347 -5.81 -4.33 15.23
C TYR A 347 -4.47 -4.77 14.62
N TRP A 348 -3.50 -5.04 15.48
CA TRP A 348 -2.10 -5.23 15.09
C TRP A 348 -1.55 -6.54 15.63
N GLU A 349 -0.60 -7.12 14.93
CA GLU A 349 0.02 -8.38 15.31
C GLU A 349 0.73 -8.31 16.67
N ARG A 350 1.39 -7.17 16.97
CA ARG A 350 2.14 -6.94 18.19
C ARG A 350 1.82 -5.56 18.80
N PRO A 351 1.91 -5.41 20.14
CA PRO A 351 1.69 -4.11 20.78
C PRO A 351 2.63 -3.00 20.30
N GLY A 352 3.85 -3.34 19.87
CA GLY A 352 4.82 -2.38 19.30
C GLY A 352 4.30 -1.75 18.01
N PHE A 353 3.75 -2.54 17.09
CA PHE A 353 3.15 -2.03 15.85
C PHE A 353 1.94 -1.14 16.13
N ALA A 354 1.09 -1.55 17.08
CA ALA A 354 -0.04 -0.73 17.54
C ALA A 354 0.42 0.62 18.11
N SER A 355 1.54 0.65 18.85
CA SER A 355 2.12 1.89 19.37
C SER A 355 2.63 2.79 18.25
N SER A 356 3.32 2.24 17.25
CA SER A 356 3.82 3.00 16.11
C SER A 356 2.67 3.62 15.32
N PHE A 357 1.62 2.85 15.03
CA PHE A 357 0.43 3.38 14.38
C PHE A 357 -0.24 4.48 15.22
N ARG A 358 -0.42 4.26 16.53
CA ARG A 358 -1.00 5.27 17.41
C ARG A 358 -0.28 6.61 17.31
N TRP A 359 1.04 6.61 17.40
CA TRP A 359 1.83 7.85 17.32
C TRP A 359 1.70 8.53 15.96
N ARG A 360 1.78 7.79 14.87
CA ARG A 360 1.59 8.35 13.53
C ARG A 360 0.20 8.93 13.33
N MET A 361 -0.81 8.25 13.86
CA MET A 361 -2.18 8.75 13.79
C MET A 361 -2.40 9.99 14.68
N GLU A 362 -1.75 10.07 15.83
CA GLU A 362 -1.74 11.29 16.66
C GLU A 362 -1.11 12.47 15.92
N ASP A 363 0.04 12.25 15.27
CA ASP A 363 0.72 13.29 14.47
C ASP A 363 -0.17 13.72 13.30
N TYR A 364 -0.76 12.77 12.58
CA TYR A 364 -1.70 13.06 11.49
C TYR A 364 -2.89 13.91 11.96
N LEU A 365 -3.55 13.51 13.03
CA LEU A 365 -4.71 14.25 13.54
C LEU A 365 -4.35 15.63 14.09
N LYS A 366 -3.15 15.78 14.65
CA LYS A 366 -2.63 17.07 15.12
C LYS A 366 -2.41 18.05 13.97
N GLU A 367 -1.98 17.55 12.81
CA GLU A 367 -1.73 18.36 11.62
C GLU A 367 -3.03 18.78 10.93
N HIS A 368 -3.99 17.87 10.82
CA HIS A 368 -5.20 18.07 10.01
C HIS A 368 -6.42 18.55 10.80
N PHE A 369 -6.43 18.39 12.13
CA PHE A 369 -7.58 18.70 12.96
C PHE A 369 -7.20 19.58 14.15
N LYS A 370 -8.15 20.42 14.59
CA LYS A 370 -7.94 21.35 15.72
C LYS A 370 -7.60 20.59 17.00
N GLU A 371 -6.70 21.15 17.79
CA GLU A 371 -6.38 20.62 19.11
C GLU A 371 -7.65 20.51 19.98
N GLY A 372 -7.81 19.37 20.66
CA GLY A 372 -8.99 19.09 21.49
C GLY A 372 -10.20 18.51 20.74
N SER A 373 -10.07 18.23 19.43
CA SER A 373 -11.14 17.60 18.65
C SER A 373 -10.92 16.11 18.41
N TRP A 374 -9.88 15.52 18.97
CA TRP A 374 -9.52 14.12 18.70
C TRP A 374 -8.90 13.42 19.92
N SER A 375 -8.91 12.08 19.86
CA SER A 375 -8.22 11.20 20.80
C SER A 375 -7.80 9.91 20.11
N VAL A 376 -6.55 9.48 20.33
CA VAL A 376 -6.06 8.16 19.87
C VAL A 376 -5.60 7.39 21.09
N GLN A 377 -6.23 6.26 21.34
CA GLN A 377 -5.93 5.41 22.50
C GLN A 377 -5.60 3.99 22.07
N ARG A 378 -4.86 3.28 22.90
CA ARG A 378 -4.41 1.91 22.64
C ARG A 378 -4.55 1.04 23.88
N GLU A 379 -5.05 -0.15 23.69
CA GLU A 379 -5.01 -1.22 24.68
C GLU A 379 -4.45 -2.49 24.04
N GLY A 380 -3.29 -2.94 24.51
CA GLY A 380 -2.63 -4.11 23.92
C GLY A 380 -2.31 -3.92 22.43
N ARG A 381 -3.03 -4.64 21.59
CA ARG A 381 -2.89 -4.69 20.12
C ARG A 381 -3.98 -3.88 19.39
N LEU A 382 -4.98 -3.39 20.10
CA LEU A 382 -6.09 -2.62 19.58
C LEU A 382 -5.81 -1.12 19.73
N VAL A 383 -6.04 -0.35 18.66
CA VAL A 383 -6.01 1.11 18.66
C VAL A 383 -7.38 1.63 18.28
N ALA A 384 -7.83 2.66 18.98
CA ALA A 384 -9.05 3.39 18.69
C ALA A 384 -8.72 4.87 18.49
N ALA A 385 -8.99 5.41 17.30
CA ALA A 385 -8.91 6.82 16.99
C ALA A 385 -10.33 7.38 16.85
N VAL A 386 -10.59 8.50 17.53
CA VAL A 386 -11.87 9.22 17.46
C VAL A 386 -11.57 10.68 17.20
N TRP A 387 -12.25 11.29 16.24
CA TRP A 387 -12.10 12.72 15.96
C TRP A 387 -13.41 13.37 15.49
N SER A 388 -13.46 14.68 15.63
CA SER A 388 -14.58 15.53 15.23
C SER A 388 -14.04 16.87 14.71
N GLU A 389 -14.88 17.69 14.11
CA GLU A 389 -14.48 19.02 13.65
C GLU A 389 -14.54 20.08 14.77
N GLU A 390 -15.18 19.75 15.89
CA GLU A 390 -15.39 20.70 17.00
C GLU A 390 -14.32 20.55 18.10
N ALA A 391 -13.54 21.60 18.35
CA ALA A 391 -12.49 21.61 19.36
C ALA A 391 -12.98 21.39 20.80
N SER A 392 -14.28 21.60 21.09
CA SER A 392 -14.87 21.42 22.43
C SER A 392 -15.14 19.97 22.82
N GLU A 393 -14.83 19.00 21.94
CA GLU A 393 -15.23 17.59 22.06
C GLU A 393 -14.16 16.68 22.68
N LYS A 394 -13.03 17.21 23.19
CA LYS A 394 -11.89 16.40 23.68
C LYS A 394 -12.31 15.29 24.64
N SER A 395 -13.01 15.64 25.73
CA SER A 395 -13.44 14.65 26.72
C SER A 395 -14.43 13.62 26.14
N ALA A 396 -15.23 14.05 25.17
CA ALA A 396 -16.15 13.14 24.50
C ALA A 396 -15.41 12.19 23.55
N CYS A 397 -14.39 12.66 22.82
CA CYS A 397 -13.52 11.80 22.01
C CYS A 397 -12.72 10.82 22.88
N GLU A 398 -12.15 11.27 24.00
CA GLU A 398 -11.43 10.43 24.97
C GLU A 398 -12.33 9.32 25.53
N ASN A 399 -13.54 9.67 25.98
CA ASN A 399 -14.51 8.72 26.51
C ASN A 399 -14.94 7.70 25.44
N GLN A 400 -15.15 8.17 24.22
CA GLN A 400 -15.57 7.28 23.12
C GLN A 400 -14.43 6.35 22.70
N ALA A 401 -13.18 6.83 22.59
CA ALA A 401 -12.01 6.00 22.31
C ALA A 401 -11.82 4.92 23.41
N SER A 402 -11.93 5.29 24.68
CA SER A 402 -11.86 4.34 25.81
C SER A 402 -12.94 3.27 25.77
N ARG A 403 -14.16 3.62 25.34
CA ARG A 403 -15.24 2.64 25.13
C ARG A 403 -14.97 1.77 23.93
N ALA A 404 -14.46 2.35 22.84
CA ALA A 404 -14.16 1.64 21.61
C ALA A 404 -13.06 0.59 21.77
N LEU A 405 -12.12 0.78 22.70
CA LEU A 405 -11.11 -0.24 23.06
C LEU A 405 -11.71 -1.51 23.70
N LYS A 406 -12.97 -1.49 24.11
CA LYS A 406 -13.69 -2.67 24.59
C LYS A 406 -14.40 -3.45 23.48
N THR A 407 -14.28 -2.99 22.22
CA THR A 407 -14.89 -3.66 21.07
C THR A 407 -14.33 -5.09 20.95
N PRO A 408 -15.18 -6.13 20.87
CA PRO A 408 -14.73 -7.47 20.58
C PRO A 408 -14.04 -7.54 19.21
N VAL A 409 -12.85 -8.14 19.18
CA VAL A 409 -12.06 -8.37 17.96
C VAL A 409 -11.94 -9.87 17.75
N THR A 410 -12.43 -10.34 16.62
CA THR A 410 -12.29 -11.74 16.21
C THR A 410 -11.13 -11.84 15.24
N VAL A 411 -10.16 -12.70 15.56
CA VAL A 411 -9.01 -13.01 14.72
C VAL A 411 -9.11 -14.50 14.35
N GLU A 412 -9.41 -14.76 13.10
CA GLU A 412 -9.37 -16.12 12.59
C GLU A 412 -7.91 -16.54 12.43
N ARG A 413 -7.55 -17.66 13.03
CA ARG A 413 -6.27 -18.30 12.77
C ARG A 413 -6.44 -19.17 11.53
N PRO A 414 -5.63 -19.01 10.49
CA PRO A 414 -5.64 -19.94 9.37
C PRO A 414 -5.50 -21.37 9.89
N SER A 415 -6.30 -22.29 9.36
CA SER A 415 -6.36 -23.69 9.82
C SER A 415 -4.99 -24.39 9.78
N TRP A 416 -4.11 -23.97 8.89
CA TRP A 416 -2.73 -24.47 8.81
C TRP A 416 -1.84 -24.03 9.99
N LEU A 417 -2.09 -22.85 10.62
CA LEU A 417 -1.39 -22.43 11.85
C LEU A 417 -1.78 -23.33 13.04
N ALA A 418 -3.00 -23.85 13.04
CA ALA A 418 -3.43 -24.82 14.04
C ALA A 418 -2.77 -26.19 13.83
N SER A 419 -2.49 -26.59 12.58
CA SER A 419 -1.80 -27.84 12.26
C SER A 419 -0.27 -27.75 12.41
N TRP A 420 0.33 -26.62 12.07
CA TRP A 420 1.79 -26.44 12.16
C TRP A 420 2.29 -26.09 13.57
N GLY A 421 1.42 -25.52 14.40
CA GLY A 421 1.77 -25.21 15.80
C GLY A 421 2.06 -26.45 16.65
N ASN A 422 1.57 -27.62 16.20
CA ASN A 422 1.68 -28.89 16.96
C ASN A 422 2.64 -29.91 16.34
N ASP A 423 3.05 -29.77 15.07
CA ASP A 423 3.69 -30.87 14.33
C ASP A 423 5.18 -30.67 13.99
N LEU A 424 5.75 -29.51 14.25
CA LEU A 424 7.21 -29.35 14.14
C LEU A 424 7.88 -29.60 15.49
N PRO A 425 8.83 -30.55 15.54
CA PRO A 425 9.54 -30.78 16.78
C PRO A 425 10.31 -29.51 17.15
N TRP A 426 9.88 -28.89 18.25
CA TRP A 426 10.75 -27.99 18.95
C TRP A 426 12.18 -28.53 18.90
N PRO A 427 13.23 -27.84 18.42
CA PRO A 427 13.54 -26.46 18.73
C PRO A 427 13.80 -25.51 17.52
N VAL A 428 13.51 -25.89 16.27
CA VAL A 428 13.91 -25.10 15.10
C VAL A 428 12.68 -24.65 14.32
N ARG A 429 12.51 -23.35 14.16
CA ARG A 429 11.51 -22.76 13.26
C ARG A 429 12.22 -21.99 12.16
N PHE A 430 11.77 -22.17 10.94
CA PHE A 430 12.15 -21.34 9.81
C PHE A 430 10.92 -20.53 9.37
N PRO A 431 10.58 -19.45 10.08
CA PRO A 431 9.55 -18.57 9.57
C PRO A 431 10.06 -17.90 8.32
N VAL A 432 9.43 -18.18 7.19
CA VAL A 432 9.63 -17.39 5.97
C VAL A 432 8.79 -16.14 6.14
N TYR A 433 9.44 -15.02 6.34
CA TYR A 433 8.81 -13.74 6.45
C TYR A 433 9.07 -12.96 5.17
N GLU A 434 7.99 -12.52 4.52
CA GLU A 434 7.96 -11.48 3.47
C GLU A 434 9.02 -11.59 2.36
N GLY A 435 8.66 -11.37 1.14
CA GLY A 435 9.36 -11.50 -0.15
C GLY A 435 10.87 -11.25 -0.25
N HIS A 436 11.52 -10.78 0.80
CA HIS A 436 12.96 -10.67 0.95
C HIS A 436 13.45 -10.92 2.38
N SER A 437 12.60 -11.45 3.28
CA SER A 437 13.04 -11.77 4.61
C SER A 437 13.14 -13.27 4.82
N VAL A 438 14.33 -13.72 5.15
CA VAL A 438 14.56 -15.07 5.66
C VAL A 438 14.62 -14.94 7.17
N GLY A 439 13.60 -15.47 7.85
CA GLY A 439 13.64 -15.61 9.30
C GLY A 439 14.20 -16.97 9.70
N MET A 440 14.93 -17.02 10.78
CA MET A 440 15.32 -18.25 11.46
C MET A 440 15.17 -18.06 12.95
N ASP A 441 14.31 -18.88 13.54
CA ASP A 441 14.09 -18.94 14.97
C ASP A 441 14.60 -20.26 15.52
N LEU A 442 15.53 -20.18 16.45
CA LEU A 442 15.95 -21.33 17.26
C LEU A 442 15.38 -21.18 18.67
N LEU A 443 14.68 -22.21 19.16
CA LEU A 443 14.04 -22.23 20.47
C LEU A 443 13.02 -21.07 20.66
N GLY A 444 12.22 -20.77 19.63
CA GLY A 444 11.23 -19.69 19.68
C GLY A 444 11.86 -18.30 19.80
N GLY A 445 13.01 -18.08 19.16
CA GLY A 445 13.78 -16.82 19.22
C GLY A 445 14.66 -16.68 20.46
N TRP A 446 14.61 -17.66 21.40
CA TRP A 446 15.43 -17.57 22.61
C TRP A 446 16.92 -17.75 22.33
N LEU A 447 17.30 -18.69 21.46
CA LEU A 447 18.69 -18.90 21.11
C LEU A 447 19.15 -17.99 19.98
N MET A 448 18.37 -17.89 18.91
CA MET A 448 18.67 -17.06 17.75
C MET A 448 17.38 -16.63 17.05
N GLU A 449 17.31 -15.39 16.66
CA GLU A 449 16.30 -14.81 15.79
C GLU A 449 17.03 -14.02 14.71
N ALA A 450 16.72 -14.27 13.45
CA ALA A 450 17.17 -13.48 12.32
C ALA A 450 15.96 -13.12 11.45
N ASP A 451 15.88 -11.88 11.06
CA ASP A 451 14.76 -11.37 10.24
C ASP A 451 15.31 -10.24 9.35
N THR A 452 15.12 -10.35 8.04
CA THR A 452 15.62 -9.37 7.08
C THR A 452 14.50 -9.00 6.12
N GLY A 453 14.28 -7.70 5.90
CA GLY A 453 13.36 -7.15 4.91
C GLY A 453 14.09 -6.19 3.97
N SER A 454 13.42 -5.69 2.95
CA SER A 454 14.01 -4.75 1.96
C SER A 454 14.56 -3.47 2.60
N SER A 455 13.94 -3.00 3.66
CA SER A 455 14.37 -1.80 4.39
C SER A 455 14.70 -2.04 5.86
N PHE A 456 14.83 -3.32 6.25
CA PHE A 456 14.96 -3.65 7.65
C PHE A 456 15.77 -4.94 7.81
N TYR A 457 16.60 -4.93 8.82
CA TYR A 457 17.41 -6.06 9.24
C TYR A 457 17.35 -6.19 10.75
N ARG A 458 17.08 -7.40 11.25
CA ARG A 458 17.18 -7.74 12.67
C ARG A 458 17.91 -9.06 12.83
N PHE A 459 18.83 -9.07 13.74
CA PHE A 459 19.49 -10.29 14.18
C PHE A 459 19.66 -10.27 15.70
N SER A 460 19.23 -11.32 16.37
CA SER A 460 19.46 -11.46 17.80
C SER A 460 20.00 -12.85 18.16
N LEU A 461 20.82 -12.91 19.17
CA LEU A 461 21.39 -14.14 19.71
C LEU A 461 21.15 -14.17 21.22
N LEU A 462 20.73 -15.34 21.77
CA LEU A 462 20.35 -15.52 23.16
C LEU A 462 19.30 -14.48 23.63
N ASN A 463 18.19 -14.37 22.90
CA ASN A 463 17.10 -13.43 23.17
C ASN A 463 17.60 -11.99 23.41
N THR A 464 18.41 -11.48 22.47
CA THR A 464 19.06 -10.16 22.54
C THR A 464 20.19 -9.98 23.56
N TRP A 465 20.46 -10.97 24.39
CA TRP A 465 21.46 -10.86 25.43
C TRP A 465 22.90 -10.84 24.88
N LEU A 466 23.23 -11.75 23.97
CA LEU A 466 24.59 -11.82 23.44
C LEU A 466 24.81 -10.84 22.30
N LEU A 467 23.88 -10.76 21.37
CA LEU A 467 23.93 -9.84 20.23
C LEU A 467 22.51 -9.46 19.80
N ASN A 468 22.29 -8.18 19.58
CA ASN A 468 21.09 -7.66 18.94
C ASN A 468 21.48 -6.56 17.95
N VAL A 469 21.10 -6.75 16.71
CA VAL A 469 21.28 -5.77 15.63
C VAL A 469 19.90 -5.54 15.03
N GLU A 470 19.48 -4.30 14.98
CA GLU A 470 18.23 -3.89 14.34
C GLU A 470 18.52 -2.64 13.51
N GLU A 471 18.25 -2.72 12.24
CA GLU A 471 18.40 -1.61 11.31
C GLU A 471 17.10 -1.44 10.54
N ASN A 472 16.54 -0.25 10.56
CA ASN A 472 15.42 0.16 9.76
C ASN A 472 15.60 1.64 9.39
N PRO A 473 14.85 2.21 8.44
CA PRO A 473 15.05 3.58 7.95
C PRO A 473 15.07 4.65 9.05
N ASP A 474 14.37 4.41 10.14
CA ASP A 474 14.22 5.40 11.22
C ASP A 474 15.15 5.13 12.42
N ARG A 475 15.71 3.93 12.51
CA ARG A 475 16.43 3.53 13.73
C ARG A 475 17.50 2.49 13.45
N HIS A 476 18.70 2.78 13.91
CA HIS A 476 19.80 1.82 14.00
C HIS A 476 20.04 1.44 15.46
N HIS A 477 19.95 0.17 15.78
CA HIS A 477 20.20 -0.34 17.10
C HIS A 477 21.19 -1.51 17.04
N PHE A 478 22.28 -1.39 17.75
CA PHE A 478 23.25 -2.45 17.95
C PHE A 478 23.49 -2.63 19.44
N SER A 479 23.41 -3.85 19.94
CA SER A 479 23.84 -4.17 21.30
C SER A 479 24.46 -5.57 21.38
N THR A 480 25.41 -5.75 22.25
CA THR A 480 26.08 -7.04 22.47
C THR A 480 26.46 -7.25 23.93
N CYS A 481 26.69 -8.49 24.30
CA CYS A 481 27.15 -8.92 25.64
C CYS A 481 26.26 -8.35 26.75
N PHE A 482 24.98 -8.73 26.78
CA PHE A 482 24.01 -8.26 27.79
C PHE A 482 23.77 -6.75 27.78
N GLY A 483 23.90 -6.12 26.62
CA GLY A 483 23.80 -4.65 26.48
C GLY A 483 25.06 -3.92 26.99
N LEU A 484 26.16 -4.63 27.17
CA LEU A 484 27.44 -4.04 27.56
C LEU A 484 27.97 -3.07 26.50
N MET A 485 27.82 -3.39 25.23
CA MET A 485 28.02 -2.43 24.14
C MET A 485 26.67 -2.15 23.50
N ARG A 486 26.32 -0.90 23.44
CA ARG A 486 25.04 -0.48 22.85
C ARG A 486 25.22 0.79 22.03
N HIS A 487 24.72 0.76 20.82
CA HIS A 487 24.59 1.93 19.95
C HIS A 487 23.15 2.03 19.48
N VAL A 488 22.55 3.19 19.63
CA VAL A 488 21.19 3.51 19.14
C VAL A 488 21.29 4.85 18.43
N LYS A 489 20.83 4.90 17.21
CA LYS A 489 20.59 6.13 16.47
C LYS A 489 19.12 6.12 16.04
N ASP A 490 18.38 7.11 16.45
CA ASP A 490 16.98 7.29 16.11
C ASP A 490 16.85 8.61 15.35
N GLN A 491 16.50 8.54 14.07
CA GLN A 491 16.46 9.72 13.20
C GLN A 491 15.23 10.60 13.48
N ARG A 492 14.16 10.03 14.05
CA ARG A 492 12.93 10.79 14.34
C ARG A 492 13.05 11.68 15.56
N SER A 493 13.72 11.18 16.60
CA SER A 493 13.94 11.92 17.85
C SER A 493 15.26 12.65 17.87
N ASP A 494 16.01 12.65 16.77
CA ASP A 494 17.40 13.15 16.69
C ASP A 494 18.24 12.69 17.87
N PHE A 495 18.11 11.39 18.17
CA PHE A 495 18.71 10.77 19.32
C PHE A 495 19.85 9.86 18.89
N THR A 496 21.04 10.07 19.43
CA THR A 496 22.17 9.19 19.26
C THR A 496 22.72 8.79 20.63
N TYR A 497 22.77 7.48 20.87
CA TYR A 497 23.32 6.93 22.10
C TYR A 497 24.27 5.79 21.79
N TRP A 498 25.44 5.83 22.35
CA TRP A 498 26.30 4.65 22.40
C TRP A 498 26.87 4.45 23.79
N ARG A 499 27.09 3.20 24.16
CA ARG A 499 27.62 2.82 25.43
C ARG A 499 28.52 1.60 25.27
N ILE A 500 29.73 1.71 25.83
CA ILE A 500 30.60 0.61 26.13
C ILE A 500 30.74 0.64 27.66
N PRO A 501 30.01 -0.20 28.42
CA PRO A 501 30.02 -0.16 29.85
C PRO A 501 31.42 -0.32 30.38
N VAL A 502 31.69 0.30 31.53
CA VAL A 502 33.00 0.46 32.13
C VAL A 502 33.89 1.44 31.38
N LEU A 503 33.84 1.50 30.03
CA LEU A 503 34.78 2.32 29.27
C LEU A 503 34.21 3.71 28.92
N ALA A 504 33.10 3.77 28.21
CA ALA A 504 32.59 5.06 27.74
C ALA A 504 31.10 5.06 27.47
N SER A 505 30.45 6.20 27.60
CA SER A 505 29.11 6.45 27.09
C SER A 505 29.02 7.81 26.46
N TYR A 506 28.11 7.95 25.48
CA TYR A 506 27.79 9.19 24.82
C TYR A 506 26.30 9.21 24.50
N LEU A 507 25.67 10.31 24.78
CA LEU A 507 24.27 10.59 24.52
C LEU A 507 24.15 11.96 23.87
N ARG A 508 23.43 12.04 22.76
CA ARG A 508 23.01 13.28 22.12
C ARG A 508 21.49 13.25 21.93
N CYS A 509 20.81 14.31 22.31
CA CYS A 509 19.37 14.48 22.14
C CYS A 509 19.07 15.90 21.68
N GLY A 510 18.06 16.09 20.81
CA GLY A 510 17.47 17.36 20.44
C GLY A 510 17.69 17.76 18.99
N HIS A 511 16.85 18.69 18.52
CA HIS A 511 16.98 19.35 17.21
C HIS A 511 17.84 20.62 17.34
N GLU A 512 18.40 21.07 16.24
CA GLU A 512 19.41 22.14 16.06
C GLU A 512 19.43 23.33 17.03
N LYS A 513 18.35 23.62 17.78
CA LYS A 513 18.28 24.74 18.73
C LYS A 513 18.37 24.37 20.20
N ASP A 514 18.18 23.08 20.53
CA ASP A 514 18.16 22.57 21.92
C ASP A 514 18.98 21.27 22.05
N GLU A 515 20.12 21.19 21.39
CA GLU A 515 21.00 20.02 21.48
C GLU A 515 21.54 19.87 22.89
N ARG A 516 21.36 18.67 23.47
CA ARG A 516 21.99 18.28 24.74
C ARG A 516 22.88 17.07 24.50
N TYR A 517 24.03 17.07 25.09
CA TYR A 517 24.92 15.91 25.06
C TYR A 517 25.44 15.58 26.46
N GLU A 518 25.63 14.29 26.68
CA GLU A 518 26.29 13.75 27.86
C GLU A 518 27.30 12.71 27.42
N TRP A 519 28.45 12.66 28.09
CA TRP A 519 29.45 11.64 27.88
C TRP A 519 30.11 11.26 29.19
N SER A 520 30.58 10.03 29.27
CA SER A 520 31.36 9.57 30.43
C SER A 520 32.42 8.56 30.05
N LEU A 521 33.52 8.55 30.79
CA LEU A 521 34.58 7.56 30.72
C LEU A 521 34.68 6.84 32.07
N LEU A 522 34.80 5.51 32.05
CA LEU A 522 34.83 4.65 33.24
C LEU A 522 33.69 4.98 34.21
N TRP A 523 32.43 5.03 33.70
CA TRP A 523 31.23 5.42 34.47
C TRP A 523 31.31 6.79 35.12
N GLY A 524 32.04 7.71 34.54
CA GLY A 524 32.26 9.04 35.12
C GLY A 524 33.35 9.09 36.19
N VAL A 525 33.99 7.95 36.52
CA VAL A 525 35.10 7.94 37.48
C VAL A 525 36.33 8.66 36.94
N LEU A 526 36.66 8.40 35.67
CA LEU A 526 37.81 9.05 35.04
C LEU A 526 37.45 10.45 34.53
N ALA A 527 36.39 10.57 33.79
CA ALA A 527 35.87 11.85 33.28
C ALA A 527 34.40 11.75 32.89
N ASP A 528 33.68 12.83 32.99
CA ASP A 528 32.35 12.98 32.44
C ASP A 528 32.11 14.43 32.01
N GLY A 529 31.14 14.63 31.13
CA GLY A 529 30.80 15.96 30.64
C GLY A 529 29.38 16.06 30.11
N THR A 530 28.84 17.27 30.19
CA THR A 530 27.59 17.68 29.57
C THR A 530 27.85 19.00 28.82
N ASP A 531 26.85 19.51 28.14
CA ASP A 531 26.86 20.85 27.53
C ASP A 531 27.10 21.99 28.55
N GLU A 532 26.93 21.71 29.84
CA GLU A 532 27.06 22.72 30.89
C GLU A 532 28.33 22.53 31.75
N ARG A 533 28.93 21.35 31.80
CA ARG A 533 30.06 21.04 32.70
C ARG A 533 30.91 19.89 32.23
N THR A 534 32.17 19.92 32.58
CA THR A 534 33.11 18.81 32.43
C THR A 534 33.83 18.55 33.75
N ARG A 535 33.96 17.28 34.13
CA ARG A 535 34.71 16.83 35.31
C ARG A 535 35.80 15.80 34.91
N ILE A 536 36.91 15.86 35.54
CA ILE A 536 37.98 14.84 35.45
C ILE A 536 38.30 14.39 36.84
N LEU A 537 38.25 13.08 37.13
CA LEU A 537 38.42 12.51 38.45
C LEU A 537 37.57 13.22 39.52
N PHE A 538 36.28 13.45 39.18
CA PHE A 538 35.30 14.20 40.00
C PHE A 538 35.59 15.69 40.20
N ILE A 539 36.71 16.22 39.68
CA ILE A 539 37.09 17.62 39.79
C ILE A 539 36.46 18.38 38.64
N PRO A 540 35.66 19.42 38.86
CA PRO A 540 35.11 20.24 37.77
C PRO A 540 36.23 21.02 37.09
N VAL A 541 36.41 20.77 35.79
CA VAL A 541 37.45 21.44 34.97
C VAL A 541 36.84 22.57 34.16
N TRP A 542 35.57 22.45 33.82
CA TRP A 542 34.83 23.45 33.07
C TRP A 542 33.36 23.50 33.53
N ARG A 543 32.82 24.70 33.61
CA ARG A 543 31.43 24.97 33.91
C ARG A 543 31.01 26.20 33.10
N LYS A 544 29.89 26.14 32.42
CA LYS A 544 29.29 27.24 31.65
C LYS A 544 28.58 28.21 32.58
#